data_1f31195f30470040c5707359d74ee1cc
#
_entry.id   1f31195f30470040c5707359d74ee1cc
#
_cell.length_a   1.000
_cell.length_b   1.000
_cell.length_c   1.000
_cell.angle_alpha   90.00
_cell.angle_beta   90.00
_cell.angle_gamma   90.00
#
_symmetry.space_group_name_H-M   'P 1'
#
loop_
_entity.id
_entity.type
_entity.pdbx_description
1 polymer ?
#
loop_
_entity_poly.entity_id
_entity_poly.type
_entity_poly.pdbx_seq_one_letter_code
_entity_poly.pdbx_strand_id
1 'polypeptide(L)'
;MRYTVLIADDSKLQRVIVKENLKDIYDVAEASGGQECLDLVEHSAGKIDAVLLDIVMPGMDGFEVLRRRQESGVFQKIPVIVLTMSDRKEDQELAEQ
;
A
#
# COMPACT_ATOMS: atom_id res chain seq x y z
N MET A 1 4.63 1.95 22.05
CA MET A 1 5.21 2.14 20.71
C MET A 1 4.19 1.75 19.65
N ARG A 2 3.97 2.61 18.70
CA ARG A 2 3.01 2.33 17.63
C ARG A 2 3.76 2.00 16.34
N TYR A 3 3.27 1.01 15.64
CA TYR A 3 3.79 0.72 14.30
C TYR A 3 3.19 1.69 13.29
N THR A 4 3.93 1.97 12.24
CA THR A 4 3.50 2.87 11.17
C THR A 4 3.15 2.05 9.93
N VAL A 5 1.95 2.27 9.42
CA VAL A 5 1.46 1.60 8.22
C VAL A 5 1.32 2.65 7.11
N LEU A 6 1.87 2.35 5.95
CA LEU A 6 1.72 3.19 4.77
C LEU A 6 0.62 2.62 3.89
N ILE A 7 -0.35 3.45 3.56
CA ILE A 7 -1.43 3.07 2.64
C ILE A 7 -1.12 3.68 1.28
N ALA A 8 -0.92 2.86 0.28
CA ALA A 8 -0.65 3.29 -1.09
C ALA A 8 -1.87 2.98 -1.96
N ASP A 9 -2.62 3.99 -2.32
CA ASP A 9 -3.86 3.86 -3.08
C ASP A 9 -4.15 5.21 -3.74
N ASP A 10 -4.51 5.22 -5.02
CA ASP A 10 -4.82 6.46 -5.72
C ASP A 10 -6.18 7.05 -5.31
N SER A 11 -7.04 6.27 -4.71
CA SER A 11 -8.35 6.73 -4.25
C SER A 11 -8.25 7.34 -2.86
N LYS A 12 -8.50 8.63 -2.77
CA LYS A 12 -8.51 9.31 -1.49
C LYS A 12 -9.58 8.73 -0.57
N LEU A 13 -10.74 8.37 -1.12
CA LEU A 13 -11.82 7.79 -0.34
C LEU A 13 -11.39 6.47 0.30
N GLN A 14 -10.74 5.62 -0.47
CA GLN A 14 -10.25 4.35 0.05
C GLN A 14 -9.22 4.56 1.15
N ARG A 15 -8.31 5.51 0.95
CA ARG A 15 -7.31 5.81 1.99
C ARG A 15 -7.98 6.29 3.28
N VAL A 16 -9.00 7.13 3.16
CA VAL A 16 -9.73 7.62 4.33
C VAL A 16 -10.40 6.46 5.06
N ILE A 17 -11.05 5.57 4.33
CA ILE A 17 -11.75 4.43 4.93
C ILE A 17 -10.77 3.54 5.68
N VAL A 18 -9.67 3.19 5.05
CA VAL A 18 -8.68 2.30 5.67
C VAL A 18 -8.04 2.99 6.88
N LYS A 19 -7.70 4.27 6.74
CA LYS A 19 -7.11 5.03 7.82
C LYS A 19 -8.03 5.10 9.03
N GLU A 20 -9.33 5.32 8.81
CA GLU A 20 -10.30 5.37 9.90
C GLU A 20 -10.35 4.05 10.67
N ASN A 21 -10.13 2.95 9.99
CA ASN A 21 -10.14 1.64 10.63
C ASN A 21 -8.85 1.33 11.39
N LEU A 22 -7.75 2.00 11.05
CA LEU A 22 -6.43 1.67 11.61
C LEU A 22 -5.89 2.70 12.59
N LYS A 23 -6.38 3.92 12.55
CA LYS A 23 -5.74 5.06 13.26
C LYS A 23 -5.68 4.90 14.76
N ASP A 24 -6.57 4.11 15.35
CA ASP A 24 -6.59 3.92 16.80
C ASP A 24 -5.49 2.95 17.26
N ILE A 25 -4.96 2.16 16.34
CA ILE A 25 -3.97 1.13 16.65
C ILE A 25 -2.61 1.47 16.05
N TYR A 26 -2.59 2.08 14.87
CA TYR A 26 -1.37 2.35 14.11
C TYR A 26 -1.27 3.82 13.75
N ASP A 27 -0.03 4.28 13.57
CA ASP A 27 0.19 5.53 12.87
C ASP A 27 0.07 5.25 11.38
N VAL A 28 -0.61 6.13 10.67
CA VAL A 28 -0.94 5.89 9.26
C VAL A 28 -0.32 6.98 8.39
N ALA A 29 0.45 6.58 7.39
CA ALA A 29 0.94 7.45 6.34
C ALA A 29 0.21 7.09 5.05
N GLU A 30 0.16 8.02 4.10
CA GLU A 30 -0.58 7.83 2.86
C GLU A 30 0.28 8.17 1.66
N ALA A 31 0.14 7.37 0.61
CA ALA A 31 0.71 7.64 -0.70
C ALA A 31 -0.42 7.54 -1.72
N SER A 32 -0.48 8.48 -2.64
CA SER A 32 -1.54 8.53 -3.65
C SER A 32 -1.16 7.78 -4.94
N GLY A 33 0.00 7.17 -4.99
CA GLY A 33 0.45 6.43 -6.16
C GLY A 33 1.70 5.64 -5.86
N GLY A 34 2.12 4.85 -6.85
CA GLY A 34 3.25 3.95 -6.68
C GLY A 34 4.57 4.67 -6.46
N GLN A 35 4.82 5.73 -7.21
CA GLN A 35 6.09 6.45 -7.07
C GLN A 35 6.18 7.11 -5.70
N GLU A 36 5.09 7.73 -5.25
CA GLU A 36 5.07 8.33 -3.91
C GLU A 36 5.29 7.27 -2.83
N CYS A 37 4.72 6.08 -3.01
CA CYS A 37 4.94 4.97 -2.11
C CYS A 37 6.42 4.62 -2.01
N LEU A 38 7.09 4.48 -3.16
CA LEU A 38 8.51 4.17 -3.18
C LEU A 38 9.33 5.26 -2.51
N ASP A 39 9.01 6.52 -2.82
CA ASP A 39 9.73 7.65 -2.25
C ASP A 39 9.59 7.71 -0.73
N LEU A 40 8.38 7.52 -0.24
CA LEU A 40 8.14 7.55 1.21
C LEU A 40 8.86 6.42 1.94
N VAL A 41 8.86 5.23 1.36
CA VAL A 41 9.57 4.11 1.97
C VAL A 41 11.07 4.39 2.01
N GLU A 42 11.63 4.85 0.91
CA GLU A 42 13.07 5.11 0.84
C GLU A 42 13.52 6.23 1.78
N HIS A 43 12.67 7.25 1.95
CA HIS A 43 13.00 8.40 2.79
C HIS A 43 12.59 8.25 4.24
N SER A 44 11.92 7.17 4.59
CA SER A 44 11.40 6.98 5.95
C SER A 44 12.47 6.50 6.94
N ALA A 45 13.62 6.09 6.44
CA ALA A 45 14.70 5.58 7.27
C ALA A 45 14.24 4.42 8.17
N GLY A 46 13.44 3.53 7.61
CA GLY A 46 12.97 2.34 8.33
C GLY A 46 11.82 2.58 9.29
N LYS A 47 11.17 3.74 9.21
CA LYS A 47 10.05 4.05 10.12
C LYS A 47 8.73 3.47 9.68
N ILE A 48 8.63 2.99 8.43
CA ILE A 48 7.41 2.34 7.94
C ILE A 48 7.53 0.86 8.21
N ASP A 49 6.55 0.32 8.91
CA ASP A 49 6.58 -1.07 9.36
C ASP A 49 5.81 -2.02 8.43
N ALA A 50 4.86 -1.50 7.69
CA ALA A 50 4.09 -2.30 6.74
C ALA A 50 3.49 -1.39 5.67
N VAL A 51 3.24 -1.95 4.50
CA VAL A 51 2.61 -1.23 3.40
C VAL A 51 1.35 -1.97 2.98
N LEU A 52 0.24 -1.24 2.92
CA LEU A 52 -0.99 -1.71 2.31
C LEU A 52 -1.02 -1.14 0.90
N LEU A 53 -0.95 -2.01 -0.09
CA LEU A 53 -0.72 -1.60 -1.48
C LEU A 53 -1.90 -1.97 -2.36
N ASP A 54 -2.49 -0.98 -3.00
CA ASP A 54 -3.47 -1.20 -4.05
C ASP A 54 -2.73 -1.55 -5.34
N ILE A 55 -3.24 -2.53 -6.07
CA ILE A 55 -2.64 -2.96 -7.33
C ILE A 55 -3.04 -2.03 -8.47
N VAL A 56 -4.31 -1.61 -8.50
CA VAL A 56 -4.83 -0.84 -9.63
C VAL A 56 -4.65 0.65 -9.37
N MET A 57 -3.57 1.20 -9.89
CA MET A 57 -3.28 2.62 -9.78
C MET A 57 -2.82 3.15 -11.14
N PRO A 58 -3.20 4.37 -11.53
CA PRO A 58 -2.71 4.96 -12.77
C PRO A 58 -1.21 5.23 -12.69
N GLY A 59 -0.56 5.17 -13.82
CA GLY A 59 0.89 5.34 -13.87
C GLY A 59 1.60 4.09 -13.38
N MET A 60 2.27 4.19 -12.25
CA MET A 60 2.95 3.04 -11.67
C MET A 60 1.94 2.23 -10.84
N ASP A 61 1.57 1.05 -11.32
CA ASP A 61 0.63 0.18 -10.61
C ASP A 61 1.33 -0.59 -9.47
N GLY A 62 0.54 -1.37 -8.73
CA GLY A 62 1.07 -2.12 -7.60
C GLY A 62 2.06 -3.20 -7.99
N PHE A 63 1.91 -3.80 -9.16
CA PHE A 63 2.88 -4.80 -9.60
C PHE A 63 4.25 -4.20 -9.84
N GLU A 64 4.30 -3.00 -10.39
CA GLU A 64 5.57 -2.30 -10.58
C GLU A 64 6.20 -1.93 -9.23
N VAL A 65 5.38 -1.52 -8.27
CA VAL A 65 5.87 -1.24 -6.91
C VAL A 65 6.48 -2.50 -6.31
N LEU A 66 5.82 -3.64 -6.45
CA LEU A 66 6.34 -4.90 -5.93
C LEU A 66 7.64 -5.30 -6.62
N ARG A 67 7.74 -5.06 -7.91
CA ARG A 67 8.97 -5.34 -8.65
C ARG A 67 10.11 -4.47 -8.12
N ARG A 68 9.86 -3.18 -7.96
CA ARG A 68 10.87 -2.25 -7.45
C ARG A 68 11.25 -2.51 -6.01
N ARG A 69 10.31 -3.05 -5.24
CA ARG A 69 10.56 -3.44 -3.86
C ARG A 69 11.73 -4.42 -3.76
N GLN A 70 11.82 -5.33 -4.72
CA GLN A 70 12.87 -6.34 -4.71
C GLN A 70 14.26 -5.74 -4.95
N GLU A 71 14.31 -4.55 -5.54
CA GLU A 71 15.57 -3.86 -5.81
C GLU A 71 15.96 -2.90 -4.69
N SER A 72 15.10 -2.72 -3.70
CA SER A 72 15.31 -1.76 -2.62
C SER A 72 15.78 -2.49 -1.36
N GLY A 73 16.91 -2.12 -0.84
CA GLY A 73 17.42 -2.71 0.40
C GLY A 73 16.53 -2.42 1.60
N VAL A 74 15.86 -1.28 1.60
CA VAL A 74 14.95 -0.89 2.68
C VAL A 74 13.60 -1.58 2.52
N PHE A 75 13.02 -1.45 1.33
CA PHE A 75 11.63 -1.88 1.11
C PHE A 75 11.49 -3.40 1.17
N GLN A 76 12.47 -4.14 0.70
CA GLN A 76 12.34 -5.59 0.70
C GLN A 76 12.23 -6.20 2.09
N LYS A 77 12.57 -5.43 3.12
CA LYS A 77 12.44 -5.87 4.51
C LYS A 77 11.08 -5.54 5.12
N ILE A 78 10.26 -4.77 4.40
CA ILE A 78 8.96 -4.31 4.90
C ILE A 78 7.88 -5.19 4.30
N PRO A 79 7.02 -5.80 5.12
CA PRO A 79 5.92 -6.61 4.60
C PRO A 79 4.92 -5.77 3.84
N VAL A 80 4.41 -6.33 2.74
CA VAL A 80 3.41 -5.69 1.90
C VAL A 80 2.16 -6.55 1.89
N ILE A 81 1.03 -5.92 2.20
CA ILE A 81 -0.28 -6.56 2.10
C ILE A 81 -0.96 -5.94 0.89
N VAL A 82 -1.25 -6.78 -0.09
CA VAL A 82 -1.89 -6.32 -1.33
C VAL A 82 -3.39 -6.21 -1.08
N LEU A 83 -3.90 -5.02 -1.36
CA LEU A 83 -5.33 -4.78 -1.33
C LEU A 83 -5.83 -4.90 -2.76
N THR A 84 -6.33 -6.07 -3.10
CA THR A 84 -7.02 -6.22 -4.35
C THR A 84 -8.39 -5.61 -4.16
N MET A 85 -8.55 -4.39 -4.58
CA MET A 85 -9.83 -3.74 -4.52
C MET A 85 -10.72 -4.29 -5.60
N SER A 86 -11.04 -5.50 -5.45
CA SER A 86 -11.94 -6.14 -6.37
C SER A 86 -13.34 -6.05 -5.83
N ASP A 87 -13.83 -4.85 -5.75
CA ASP A 87 -15.25 -4.61 -5.81
C ASP A 87 -15.71 -4.70 -7.26
N ARG A 88 -14.79 -5.01 -8.18
CA ARG A 88 -15.17 -5.37 -9.54
C ARG A 88 -15.72 -6.79 -9.51
N LYS A 89 -16.92 -6.93 -10.08
CA LYS A 89 -17.62 -8.20 -10.05
C LYS A 89 -16.82 -9.33 -10.67
N GLU A 90 -16.09 -9.03 -11.74
CA GLU A 90 -15.31 -10.06 -12.42
C GLU A 90 -14.29 -10.68 -11.48
N ASP A 91 -13.63 -9.86 -10.69
CA ASP A 91 -12.61 -10.33 -9.76
C ASP A 91 -13.23 -11.15 -8.65
N GLN A 92 -14.40 -10.72 -8.17
CA GLN A 92 -15.12 -11.47 -7.15
C GLN A 92 -15.58 -12.82 -7.66
N GLU A 93 -16.10 -12.85 -8.89
CA GLU A 93 -16.54 -14.10 -9.48
C GLU A 93 -15.40 -15.08 -9.66
N LEU A 94 -14.24 -14.58 -10.09
CA LEU A 94 -13.06 -15.43 -10.23
C LEU A 94 -12.59 -15.96 -8.88
N ALA A 95 -12.66 -15.15 -7.85
CA ALA A 95 -12.23 -15.55 -6.52
C ALA A 95 -13.17 -16.61 -5.92
N GLU A 96 -14.44 -16.61 -6.32
CA GLU A 96 -15.41 -17.58 -5.81
C GLU A 96 -15.34 -18.93 -6.52
N GLN A 97 -14.63 -18.98 -7.62
CA GLN A 97 -14.48 -20.21 -8.39
C GLN A 97 -13.24 -20.99 -7.95
#